data_624dec6ce7451feb3619dba88d84f8c3
#
_entry.id   624dec6ce7451feb3619dba88d84f8c3
#
_cell.length_a   1.000
_cell.length_b   1.000
_cell.length_c   1.000
_cell.angle_alpha   90.00
_cell.angle_beta   90.00
_cell.angle_gamma   90.00
#
_symmetry.space_group_name_H-M   'P 1'
#
loop_
_entity.id
_entity.type
_entity.pdbx_description
1 polymer ?
#
loop_
_entity_poly.entity_id
_entity_poly.type
_entity_poly.pdbx_seq_one_letter_code
_entity_poly.pdbx_strand_id
1 'polypeptide(L)'
;MRPAEVARRGADYLRRHGVDAPQAAAESEALLQRVLGVGRTELFTREAGLSTAEAKAYGRALCRRCTGTPLQHLTGEQGFRRLVLEVRPGVFVPRPETEVLVEVVLGAVAPIDAPIVVDTCTGSGAVALAIADEHPGAQVYATDSSQDAVSLARANAERLGLAITVAVGDLVSSLPEELEDRIDAICANPPYVPASRRDTLPAEVLADPEAAVFGDRAIYERLFADAHRWLRHGGTVAVEIEDAAGPSISAAATAAGFTGVAVHPDLAGRDRVVSGRRP
;
A
#
# COMPACT_ATOMS: atom_id res chain seq x y z
N MET A 1 -34.15 8.09 13.04
CA MET A 1 -32.99 8.96 13.26
C MET A 1 -32.29 9.11 11.91
N ARG A 2 -31.96 10.34 11.48
CA ARG A 2 -31.30 10.61 10.19
C ARG A 2 -29.87 10.03 10.20
N PRO A 3 -29.34 9.60 9.04
CA PRO A 3 -27.99 9.03 8.98
C PRO A 3 -26.90 9.93 9.56
N ALA A 4 -26.95 11.23 9.29
CA ALA A 4 -25.99 12.21 9.84
C ALA A 4 -25.98 12.25 11.39
N GLU A 5 -27.12 12.03 12.03
CA GLU A 5 -27.20 11.96 13.49
C GLU A 5 -26.66 10.63 14.01
N VAL A 6 -26.91 9.54 13.26
CA VAL A 6 -26.35 8.21 13.58
C VAL A 6 -24.85 8.22 13.46
N ALA A 7 -24.28 8.86 12.41
CA ALA A 7 -22.85 9.00 12.25
C ALA A 7 -22.20 9.75 13.44
N ARG A 8 -22.81 10.86 13.89
CA ARG A 8 -22.30 11.58 15.08
C ARG A 8 -22.28 10.70 16.34
N ARG A 9 -23.34 9.92 16.57
CA ARG A 9 -23.38 8.96 17.71
C ARG A 9 -22.34 7.84 17.58
N GLY A 10 -22.11 7.37 16.36
CA GLY A 10 -21.03 6.41 16.08
C GLY A 10 -19.65 6.98 16.36
N ALA A 11 -19.39 8.23 15.96
CA ALA A 11 -18.16 8.93 16.30
C ALA A 11 -17.97 9.09 17.82
N ASP A 12 -19.04 9.44 18.56
CA ASP A 12 -19.02 9.50 20.01
C ASP A 12 -18.71 8.13 20.64
N TYR A 13 -19.22 7.07 20.05
CA TYR A 13 -18.93 5.70 20.49
C TYR A 13 -17.46 5.36 20.27
N LEU A 14 -16.92 5.59 19.07
CA LEU A 14 -15.50 5.34 18.75
C LEU A 14 -14.54 6.12 19.66
N ARG A 15 -14.85 7.41 19.92
CA ARG A 15 -14.05 8.25 20.83
C ARG A 15 -13.97 7.69 22.26
N ARG A 16 -15.09 7.18 22.78
CA ARG A 16 -15.12 6.52 24.10
C ARG A 16 -14.28 5.25 24.18
N HIS A 17 -13.96 4.67 23.03
CA HIS A 17 -13.14 3.46 22.89
C HIS A 17 -11.72 3.76 22.37
N GLY A 18 -11.27 5.01 22.48
CA GLY A 18 -9.87 5.39 22.28
C GLY A 18 -9.50 5.85 20.86
N VAL A 19 -10.48 6.05 19.95
CA VAL A 19 -10.22 6.63 18.62
C VAL A 19 -10.20 8.16 18.73
N ASP A 20 -9.17 8.82 18.21
CA ASP A 20 -9.04 10.28 18.22
C ASP A 20 -10.22 10.99 17.54
N ALA A 21 -10.57 12.18 18.02
CA ALA A 21 -11.81 12.84 17.64
C ALA A 21 -11.97 13.09 16.11
N PRO A 22 -10.97 13.61 15.38
CA PRO A 22 -11.08 13.78 13.93
C PRO A 22 -11.23 12.44 13.21
N GLN A 23 -10.43 11.46 13.61
CA GLN A 23 -10.45 10.10 13.04
C GLN A 23 -11.77 9.39 13.32
N ALA A 24 -12.31 9.49 14.55
CA ALA A 24 -13.57 8.87 14.93
C ALA A 24 -14.75 9.38 14.07
N ALA A 25 -14.76 10.65 13.72
CA ALA A 25 -15.80 11.20 12.84
C ALA A 25 -15.70 10.63 11.42
N ALA A 26 -14.51 10.62 10.84
CA ALA A 26 -14.27 10.10 9.51
C ALA A 26 -14.55 8.57 9.42
N GLU A 27 -14.10 7.80 10.39
CA GLU A 27 -14.34 6.36 10.43
C GLU A 27 -15.81 6.00 10.60
N SER A 28 -16.52 6.71 11.47
CA SER A 28 -17.96 6.54 11.68
C SER A 28 -18.74 6.81 10.40
N GLU A 29 -18.41 7.90 9.68
CA GLU A 29 -19.01 8.22 8.38
C GLU A 29 -18.71 7.12 7.36
N ALA A 30 -17.47 6.69 7.22
CA ALA A 30 -17.07 5.66 6.26
C ALA A 30 -17.77 4.32 6.51
N LEU A 31 -17.85 3.89 7.77
CA LEU A 31 -18.57 2.67 8.16
C LEU A 31 -20.06 2.76 7.83
N LEU A 32 -20.67 3.92 8.08
CA LEU A 32 -22.09 4.09 7.79
C LEU A 32 -22.37 4.19 6.29
N GLN A 33 -21.51 4.86 5.51
CA GLN A 33 -21.57 4.87 4.05
C GLN A 33 -21.52 3.45 3.49
N ARG A 34 -20.58 2.64 3.98
CA ARG A 34 -20.44 1.23 3.58
C ARG A 34 -21.70 0.42 3.86
N VAL A 35 -22.30 0.59 5.05
CA VAL A 35 -23.52 -0.13 5.46
C VAL A 35 -24.73 0.27 4.64
N LEU A 36 -24.84 1.56 4.28
CA LEU A 36 -25.95 2.09 3.51
C LEU A 36 -25.76 1.96 2.00
N GLY A 37 -24.54 1.70 1.52
CA GLY A 37 -24.20 1.69 0.10
C GLY A 37 -24.32 3.06 -0.56
N VAL A 38 -24.03 4.16 0.18
CA VAL A 38 -24.22 5.53 -0.29
C VAL A 38 -22.93 6.34 -0.22
N GLY A 39 -22.84 7.37 -1.08
CA GLY A 39 -21.76 8.35 -1.01
C GLY A 39 -21.92 9.36 0.15
N ARG A 40 -20.86 10.13 0.42
CA ARG A 40 -20.83 11.09 1.53
C ARG A 40 -21.94 12.15 1.42
N THR A 41 -22.19 12.69 0.23
CA THR A 41 -23.25 13.68 0.01
C THR A 41 -24.62 13.10 0.39
N GLU A 42 -24.92 11.89 -0.06
CA GLU A 42 -26.18 11.22 0.21
C GLU A 42 -26.34 10.89 1.70
N LEU A 43 -25.26 10.52 2.39
CA LEU A 43 -25.27 10.30 3.85
C LEU A 43 -25.83 11.49 4.61
N PHE A 44 -25.49 12.71 4.18
CA PHE A 44 -25.91 13.96 4.86
C PHE A 44 -27.25 14.52 4.36
N THR A 45 -27.66 14.17 3.15
CA THR A 45 -28.93 14.65 2.56
C THR A 45 -30.09 13.69 2.73
N ARG A 46 -29.82 12.41 3.01
CA ARG A 46 -30.84 11.38 3.20
C ARG A 46 -31.68 11.66 4.45
N GLU A 47 -32.99 11.85 4.24
CA GLU A 47 -33.93 12.08 5.32
C GLU A 47 -34.46 10.80 5.96
N ALA A 48 -34.54 9.71 5.16
CA ALA A 48 -34.98 8.40 5.63
C ALA A 48 -34.02 7.86 6.70
N GLY A 49 -34.57 7.43 7.82
CA GLY A 49 -33.80 6.79 8.89
C GLY A 49 -33.28 5.41 8.48
N LEU A 50 -32.39 4.86 9.31
CA LEU A 50 -31.87 3.52 9.13
C LEU A 50 -32.97 2.48 9.42
N SER A 51 -33.02 1.44 8.63
CA SER A 51 -33.76 0.22 8.96
C SER A 51 -33.11 -0.49 10.16
N THR A 52 -33.85 -1.41 10.78
CA THR A 52 -33.32 -2.22 11.89
C THR A 52 -32.10 -3.06 11.45
N ALA A 53 -32.09 -3.55 10.20
CA ALA A 53 -30.97 -4.33 9.66
C ALA A 53 -29.71 -3.46 9.49
N GLU A 54 -29.85 -2.27 8.89
CA GLU A 54 -28.76 -1.29 8.72
C GLU A 54 -28.20 -0.85 10.09
N ALA A 55 -29.07 -0.54 11.05
CA ALA A 55 -28.65 -0.15 12.39
C ALA A 55 -27.86 -1.27 13.10
N LYS A 56 -28.30 -2.52 12.99
CA LYS A 56 -27.57 -3.68 13.53
C LYS A 56 -26.22 -3.89 12.81
N ALA A 57 -26.20 -3.77 11.48
CA ALA A 57 -24.95 -3.91 10.70
C ALA A 57 -23.93 -2.84 11.10
N TYR A 58 -24.38 -1.59 11.20
CA TYR A 58 -23.53 -0.48 11.63
C TYR A 58 -23.01 -0.66 13.07
N GLY A 59 -23.85 -1.06 14.00
CA GLY A 59 -23.43 -1.36 15.38
C GLY A 59 -22.36 -2.45 15.44
N ARG A 60 -22.51 -3.53 14.63
CA ARG A 60 -21.47 -4.58 14.54
C ARG A 60 -20.17 -4.05 13.97
N ALA A 61 -20.21 -3.19 12.94
CA ALA A 61 -19.02 -2.57 12.35
C ALA A 61 -18.27 -1.69 13.37
N LEU A 62 -18.99 -0.86 14.13
CA LEU A 62 -18.41 -0.07 15.21
C LEU A 62 -17.74 -0.94 16.29
N CYS A 63 -18.42 -2.01 16.74
CA CYS A 63 -17.84 -2.93 17.72
C CYS A 63 -16.56 -3.60 17.20
N ARG A 64 -16.57 -4.09 15.96
CA ARG A 64 -15.36 -4.69 15.34
C ARG A 64 -14.23 -3.68 15.22
N ARG A 65 -14.54 -2.43 14.88
CA ARG A 65 -13.53 -1.35 14.83
C ARG A 65 -12.89 -1.13 16.21
N CYS A 66 -13.69 -1.05 17.26
CA CYS A 66 -13.21 -0.89 18.64
C CYS A 66 -12.39 -2.09 19.15
N THR A 67 -12.54 -3.27 18.57
CA THR A 67 -11.75 -4.48 18.91
C THR A 67 -10.49 -4.62 18.05
N GLY A 68 -10.09 -3.57 17.30
CA GLY A 68 -8.82 -3.54 16.56
C GLY A 68 -8.93 -3.97 15.09
N THR A 69 -10.14 -4.29 14.57
CA THR A 69 -10.25 -4.54 13.12
C THR A 69 -9.96 -3.26 12.34
N PRO A 70 -9.04 -3.27 11.37
CA PRO A 70 -8.75 -2.11 10.53
C PRO A 70 -10.02 -1.58 9.85
N LEU A 71 -10.13 -0.25 9.76
CA LEU A 71 -11.25 0.39 9.06
C LEU A 71 -11.40 -0.16 7.64
N GLN A 72 -10.29 -0.31 6.94
CA GLN A 72 -10.21 -0.76 5.56
C GLN A 72 -10.77 -2.19 5.37
N HIS A 73 -10.54 -3.08 6.33
CA HIS A 73 -11.17 -4.41 6.31
C HIS A 73 -12.69 -4.38 6.57
N LEU A 74 -13.19 -3.30 7.17
CA LEU A 74 -14.63 -3.12 7.42
C LEU A 74 -15.34 -2.42 6.25
N THR A 75 -14.64 -1.49 5.60
CA THR A 75 -15.16 -0.79 4.41
C THR A 75 -14.92 -1.57 3.13
N GLY A 76 -13.85 -2.39 3.09
CA GLY A 76 -13.42 -3.13 1.92
C GLY A 76 -12.60 -2.28 0.93
N GLU A 77 -12.23 -1.05 1.31
CA GLU A 77 -11.59 -0.09 0.41
C GLU A 77 -10.49 0.71 1.12
N GLN A 78 -9.47 1.12 0.36
CA GLN A 78 -8.40 2.04 0.76
C GLN A 78 -8.11 3.03 -0.36
N GLY A 79 -8.12 4.32 -0.04
CA GLY A 79 -7.61 5.35 -0.93
C GLY A 79 -6.09 5.31 -1.01
N PHE A 80 -5.54 5.39 -2.22
CA PHE A 80 -4.10 5.45 -2.46
C PHE A 80 -3.83 6.30 -3.70
N ARG A 81 -3.12 7.41 -3.56
CA ARG A 81 -2.94 8.41 -4.62
C ARG A 81 -4.30 8.86 -5.19
N ARG A 82 -4.55 8.64 -6.48
CA ARG A 82 -5.81 8.97 -7.17
C ARG A 82 -6.80 7.81 -7.19
N LEU A 83 -6.40 6.64 -6.66
CA LEU A 83 -7.15 5.41 -6.77
C LEU A 83 -7.89 5.09 -5.47
N VAL A 84 -8.98 4.34 -5.60
CA VAL A 84 -9.63 3.65 -4.49
C VAL A 84 -9.46 2.17 -4.74
N LEU A 85 -8.66 1.50 -3.92
CA LEU A 85 -8.32 0.09 -4.06
C LEU A 85 -9.26 -0.78 -3.21
N GLU A 86 -9.65 -1.94 -3.72
CA GLU A 86 -10.23 -2.98 -2.91
C GLU A 86 -9.15 -3.54 -1.98
N VAL A 87 -9.51 -3.77 -0.71
CA VAL A 87 -8.66 -4.43 0.28
C VAL A 87 -9.40 -5.60 0.90
N ARG A 88 -8.65 -6.65 1.26
CA ARG A 88 -9.19 -7.88 1.86
C ARG A 88 -8.31 -8.33 3.01
N PRO A 89 -8.89 -8.96 4.06
CA PRO A 89 -8.09 -9.69 5.04
C PRO A 89 -7.17 -10.71 4.35
N GLY A 90 -5.94 -10.83 4.83
CA GLY A 90 -4.94 -11.71 4.22
C GLY A 90 -4.01 -11.03 3.21
N VAL A 91 -4.23 -9.74 2.90
CA VAL A 91 -3.34 -8.91 2.08
C VAL A 91 -3.05 -7.61 2.81
N PHE A 92 -1.82 -7.14 2.72
CA PHE A 92 -1.36 -5.90 3.35
C PHE A 92 -2.20 -4.69 2.90
N VAL A 93 -2.64 -3.88 3.85
CA VAL A 93 -3.40 -2.65 3.58
C VAL A 93 -2.42 -1.55 3.16
N PRO A 94 -2.56 -0.93 1.97
CA PRO A 94 -1.69 0.15 1.53
C PRO A 94 -1.63 1.29 2.54
N ARG A 95 -0.43 1.81 2.80
CA ARG A 95 -0.20 2.93 3.73
C ARG A 95 0.05 4.23 2.95
N PRO A 96 -0.40 5.38 3.46
CA PRO A 96 -0.16 6.68 2.80
C PRO A 96 1.33 6.96 2.59
N GLU A 97 2.19 6.52 3.49
CA GLU A 97 3.64 6.71 3.42
C GLU A 97 4.25 6.06 2.17
N THR A 98 3.66 4.97 1.68
CA THR A 98 4.10 4.27 0.46
C THR A 98 3.92 5.12 -0.82
N GLU A 99 3.13 6.20 -0.76
CA GLU A 99 2.98 7.14 -1.88
C GLU A 99 4.31 7.84 -2.24
N VAL A 100 5.24 7.98 -1.29
CA VAL A 100 6.60 8.47 -1.54
C VAL A 100 7.36 7.56 -2.50
N LEU A 101 7.17 6.23 -2.38
CA LEU A 101 7.79 5.27 -3.29
C LEU A 101 7.31 5.48 -4.74
N VAL A 102 6.01 5.71 -4.92
CA VAL A 102 5.44 6.04 -6.25
C VAL A 102 6.05 7.32 -6.82
N GLU A 103 6.18 8.37 -6.01
CA GLU A 103 6.78 9.66 -6.45
C GLU A 103 8.22 9.48 -6.90
N VAL A 104 9.03 8.74 -6.15
CA VAL A 104 10.45 8.47 -6.49
C VAL A 104 10.54 7.71 -7.81
N VAL A 105 9.71 6.69 -8.01
CA VAL A 105 9.69 5.90 -9.25
C VAL A 105 9.24 6.75 -10.44
N LEU A 106 8.11 7.45 -10.32
CA LEU A 106 7.60 8.33 -11.38
C LEU A 106 8.62 9.41 -11.76
N GLY A 107 9.31 10.01 -10.78
CA GLY A 107 10.37 10.97 -11.02
C GLY A 107 11.55 10.37 -11.79
N ALA A 108 11.92 9.13 -11.51
CA ALA A 108 13.02 8.43 -12.19
C ALA A 108 12.68 8.07 -13.64
N VAL A 109 11.42 7.71 -13.93
CA VAL A 109 11.01 7.28 -15.28
C VAL A 109 10.34 8.38 -16.10
N ALA A 110 10.11 9.58 -15.54
CA ALA A 110 9.44 10.69 -16.20
C ALA A 110 9.98 11.04 -17.62
N PRO A 111 11.31 10.95 -17.91
CA PRO A 111 11.85 11.26 -19.23
C PRO A 111 11.70 10.11 -20.25
N ILE A 112 11.10 8.98 -19.90
CA ILE A 112 11.03 7.77 -20.72
C ILE A 112 9.58 7.57 -21.18
N ASP A 113 9.34 7.55 -22.50
CA ASP A 113 7.97 7.46 -23.05
C ASP A 113 7.26 6.15 -22.69
N ALA A 114 7.98 5.03 -22.72
CA ALA A 114 7.43 3.69 -22.44
C ALA A 114 8.34 2.90 -21.49
N PRO A 115 8.47 3.34 -20.23
CA PRO A 115 9.35 2.68 -19.27
C PRO A 115 8.83 1.31 -18.88
N ILE A 116 9.76 0.38 -18.63
CA ILE A 116 9.46 -0.90 -18.00
C ILE A 116 9.68 -0.74 -16.50
N VAL A 117 8.61 -0.89 -15.73
CA VAL A 117 8.64 -0.76 -14.27
C VAL A 117 8.20 -2.07 -13.62
N VAL A 118 8.90 -2.47 -12.58
CA VAL A 118 8.59 -3.67 -11.78
C VAL A 118 8.33 -3.27 -10.34
N ASP A 119 7.17 -3.67 -9.81
CA ASP A 119 6.78 -3.55 -8.40
C ASP A 119 6.84 -4.94 -7.75
N THR A 120 7.85 -5.18 -6.91
CA THR A 120 7.97 -6.44 -6.15
C THR A 120 7.38 -6.28 -4.76
N CYS A 121 6.83 -7.37 -4.20
CA CYS A 121 6.03 -7.32 -2.97
C CYS A 121 4.79 -6.41 -3.13
N THR A 122 4.09 -6.57 -4.25
CA THR A 122 3.06 -5.62 -4.71
C THR A 122 1.80 -5.57 -3.84
N GLY A 123 1.53 -6.61 -3.03
CA GLY A 123 0.36 -6.67 -2.16
C GLY A 123 -0.95 -6.53 -2.97
N SER A 124 -1.73 -5.50 -2.66
CA SER A 124 -2.98 -5.20 -3.38
C SER A 124 -2.78 -4.57 -4.78
N GLY A 125 -1.53 -4.40 -5.22
CA GLY A 125 -1.17 -3.72 -6.46
C GLY A 125 -1.06 -2.19 -6.34
N ALA A 126 -1.00 -1.63 -5.13
CA ALA A 126 -1.12 -0.19 -4.91
C ALA A 126 -0.08 0.63 -5.67
N VAL A 127 1.21 0.27 -5.57
CA VAL A 127 2.31 0.98 -6.23
C VAL A 127 2.24 0.76 -7.75
N ALA A 128 2.11 -0.49 -8.20
CA ALA A 128 2.00 -0.83 -9.62
C ALA A 128 0.86 -0.10 -10.33
N LEU A 129 -0.33 -0.10 -9.72
CA LEU A 129 -1.52 0.54 -10.28
C LEU A 129 -1.41 2.07 -10.28
N ALA A 130 -0.84 2.67 -9.24
CA ALA A 130 -0.60 4.11 -9.21
C ALA A 130 0.37 4.54 -10.31
N ILE A 131 1.44 3.76 -10.56
CA ILE A 131 2.38 4.02 -11.65
C ILE A 131 1.68 3.89 -13.01
N ALA A 132 0.87 2.85 -13.22
CA ALA A 132 0.13 2.66 -14.47
C ALA A 132 -0.91 3.78 -14.72
N ASP A 133 -1.55 4.31 -13.68
CA ASP A 133 -2.49 5.42 -13.77
C ASP A 133 -1.79 6.75 -14.08
N GLU A 134 -0.66 7.02 -13.43
CA GLU A 134 0.02 8.32 -13.51
C GLU A 134 1.03 8.39 -14.66
N HIS A 135 1.46 7.24 -15.21
CA HIS A 135 2.31 7.13 -16.40
C HIS A 135 1.71 6.14 -17.42
N PRO A 136 0.72 6.56 -18.23
CA PRO A 136 -0.03 5.65 -19.12
C PRO A 136 0.83 4.92 -20.18
N GLY A 137 2.04 5.40 -20.46
CA GLY A 137 3.00 4.72 -21.35
C GLY A 137 3.78 3.60 -20.69
N ALA A 138 3.76 3.49 -19.35
CA ALA A 138 4.56 2.50 -18.63
C ALA A 138 4.07 1.06 -18.87
N GLN A 139 5.02 0.16 -19.06
CA GLN A 139 4.81 -1.29 -19.02
C GLN A 139 5.08 -1.76 -17.59
N VAL A 140 4.01 -2.00 -16.82
CA VAL A 140 4.12 -2.30 -15.40
C VAL A 140 3.97 -3.80 -15.15
N TYR A 141 4.97 -4.38 -14.51
CA TYR A 141 4.98 -5.73 -13.98
C TYR A 141 4.90 -5.67 -12.46
N ALA A 142 4.17 -6.62 -11.87
CA ALA A 142 4.01 -6.70 -10.43
C ALA A 142 4.18 -8.14 -9.97
N THR A 143 4.90 -8.36 -8.88
CA THR A 143 5.11 -9.69 -8.31
C THR A 143 4.85 -9.71 -6.82
N ASP A 144 4.35 -10.84 -6.33
CA ASP A 144 4.20 -11.12 -4.91
C ASP A 144 4.32 -12.61 -4.66
N SER A 145 4.86 -13.01 -3.53
CA SER A 145 4.94 -14.42 -3.13
C SER A 145 3.58 -14.99 -2.69
N SER A 146 2.63 -14.12 -2.33
CA SER A 146 1.28 -14.48 -1.92
C SER A 146 0.32 -14.59 -3.10
N GLN A 147 -0.30 -15.76 -3.29
CA GLN A 147 -1.36 -15.94 -4.28
C GLN A 147 -2.57 -15.03 -4.02
N ASP A 148 -2.89 -14.74 -2.75
CA ASP A 148 -4.00 -13.87 -2.37
C ASP A 148 -3.71 -12.42 -2.76
N ALA A 149 -2.47 -11.96 -2.56
CA ALA A 149 -2.01 -10.64 -3.01
C ALA A 149 -2.11 -10.50 -4.53
N VAL A 150 -1.57 -11.46 -5.28
CA VAL A 150 -1.65 -11.48 -6.75
C VAL A 150 -3.10 -11.48 -7.25
N SER A 151 -3.97 -12.26 -6.60
CA SER A 151 -5.40 -12.30 -6.97
C SER A 151 -6.08 -10.97 -6.72
N LEU A 152 -5.77 -10.30 -5.61
CA LEU A 152 -6.31 -8.99 -5.28
C LEU A 152 -5.77 -7.89 -6.21
N ALA A 153 -4.47 -7.90 -6.51
CA ALA A 153 -3.87 -6.94 -7.43
C ALA A 153 -4.50 -7.03 -8.84
N ARG A 154 -4.74 -8.25 -9.34
CA ARG A 154 -5.45 -8.47 -10.61
C ARG A 154 -6.90 -7.96 -10.55
N ALA A 155 -7.63 -8.23 -9.47
CA ALA A 155 -8.99 -7.74 -9.30
C ALA A 155 -9.04 -6.20 -9.26
N ASN A 156 -8.09 -5.56 -8.60
CA ASN A 156 -7.97 -4.10 -8.60
C ASN A 156 -7.63 -3.55 -9.99
N ALA A 157 -6.71 -4.19 -10.73
CA ALA A 157 -6.37 -3.81 -12.10
C ALA A 157 -7.60 -3.87 -13.03
N GLU A 158 -8.33 -4.98 -12.99
CA GLU A 158 -9.55 -5.17 -13.77
C GLU A 158 -10.62 -4.11 -13.40
N ARG A 159 -10.88 -3.91 -12.12
CA ARG A 159 -11.87 -2.95 -11.63
C ARG A 159 -11.55 -1.50 -12.01
N LEU A 160 -10.27 -1.14 -12.05
CA LEU A 160 -9.81 0.20 -12.40
C LEU A 160 -9.56 0.38 -13.91
N GLY A 161 -9.61 -0.70 -14.70
CA GLY A 161 -9.30 -0.66 -16.13
C GLY A 161 -7.84 -0.34 -16.43
N LEU A 162 -6.92 -0.66 -15.51
CA LEU A 162 -5.49 -0.41 -15.65
C LEU A 162 -4.75 -1.68 -16.08
N ALA A 163 -3.84 -1.54 -17.05
CA ALA A 163 -3.09 -2.66 -17.59
C ALA A 163 -1.79 -2.85 -16.82
N ILE A 164 -1.71 -3.90 -16.01
CA ILE A 164 -0.48 -4.37 -15.37
C ILE A 164 -0.36 -5.88 -15.53
N THR A 165 0.87 -6.40 -15.59
CA THR A 165 1.13 -7.84 -15.60
C THR A 165 1.48 -8.31 -14.20
N VAL A 166 0.64 -9.18 -13.60
CA VAL A 166 0.83 -9.64 -12.22
C VAL A 166 1.13 -11.13 -12.18
N ALA A 167 2.22 -11.52 -11.49
CA ALA A 167 2.65 -12.90 -11.33
C ALA A 167 2.96 -13.26 -9.87
N VAL A 168 2.77 -14.56 -9.53
CA VAL A 168 3.25 -15.09 -8.24
C VAL A 168 4.74 -15.38 -8.38
N GLY A 169 5.55 -14.82 -7.48
CA GLY A 169 6.99 -15.03 -7.46
C GLY A 169 7.68 -14.36 -6.29
N ASP A 170 8.82 -14.86 -5.92
CA ASP A 170 9.68 -14.27 -4.91
C ASP A 170 10.58 -13.22 -5.59
N LEU A 171 10.36 -11.94 -5.24
CA LEU A 171 10.98 -10.78 -5.88
C LEU A 171 10.79 -10.83 -7.41
N VAL A 172 11.88 -10.91 -8.17
CA VAL A 172 11.89 -10.89 -9.64
C VAL A 172 11.82 -12.28 -10.28
N SER A 173 11.72 -13.36 -9.49
CA SER A 173 11.90 -14.75 -9.95
C SER A 173 10.88 -15.23 -10.98
N SER A 174 9.74 -14.55 -11.10
CA SER A 174 8.68 -14.90 -12.05
C SER A 174 8.61 -13.96 -13.25
N LEU A 175 9.56 -13.05 -13.38
CA LEU A 175 9.63 -12.16 -14.53
C LEU A 175 10.12 -12.92 -15.78
N PRO A 176 9.63 -12.54 -16.97
CA PRO A 176 10.17 -13.04 -18.23
C PRO A 176 11.66 -12.74 -18.38
N GLU A 177 12.46 -13.74 -18.77
CA GLU A 177 13.93 -13.58 -18.89
C GLU A 177 14.35 -12.49 -19.89
N GLU A 178 13.52 -12.22 -20.88
CA GLU A 178 13.74 -11.15 -21.87
C GLU A 178 13.71 -9.73 -21.28
N LEU A 179 13.30 -9.56 -20.03
CA LEU A 179 13.35 -8.27 -19.32
C LEU A 179 14.70 -8.02 -18.62
N GLU A 180 15.56 -9.02 -18.52
CA GLU A 180 16.89 -8.85 -17.92
C GLU A 180 17.68 -7.76 -18.67
N ASP A 181 18.35 -6.88 -17.93
CA ASP A 181 19.06 -5.70 -18.44
C ASP A 181 18.19 -4.66 -19.18
N ARG A 182 16.85 -4.72 -19.05
CA ARG A 182 15.93 -3.83 -19.77
C ARG A 182 15.00 -3.01 -18.89
N ILE A 183 14.94 -3.31 -17.62
CA ILE A 183 14.02 -2.66 -16.68
C ILE A 183 14.51 -1.24 -16.34
N ASP A 184 13.64 -0.26 -16.43
CA ASP A 184 13.93 1.13 -16.12
C ASP A 184 13.86 1.44 -14.62
N ALA A 185 12.90 0.82 -13.92
CA ALA A 185 12.80 0.95 -12.48
C ALA A 185 12.30 -0.36 -11.82
N ILE A 186 12.91 -0.72 -10.70
CA ILE A 186 12.43 -1.76 -9.79
C ILE A 186 12.11 -1.10 -8.46
N CYS A 187 10.90 -1.32 -7.95
CA CYS A 187 10.50 -0.83 -6.64
C CYS A 187 9.94 -1.95 -5.75
N ALA A 188 9.97 -1.71 -4.46
CA ALA A 188 9.42 -2.62 -3.47
C ALA A 188 9.01 -1.90 -2.18
N ASN A 189 7.90 -2.35 -1.60
CA ASN A 189 7.64 -2.18 -0.17
C ASN A 189 7.73 -3.56 0.49
N PRO A 190 8.94 -4.04 0.84
CA PRO A 190 9.13 -5.37 1.37
C PRO A 190 8.73 -5.47 2.84
N PRO A 191 8.50 -6.66 3.41
CA PRO A 191 8.38 -6.84 4.85
C PRO A 191 9.70 -6.48 5.54
N TYR A 192 9.68 -5.50 6.42
CA TYR A 192 10.89 -4.96 7.05
C TYR A 192 10.84 -4.87 8.57
N VAL A 193 9.71 -5.14 9.21
CA VAL A 193 9.59 -5.02 10.66
C VAL A 193 10.21 -6.24 11.34
N PRO A 194 11.20 -6.08 12.24
CA PRO A 194 11.76 -7.20 12.97
C PRO A 194 10.70 -7.89 13.84
N ALA A 195 10.68 -9.23 13.85
CA ALA A 195 9.73 -10.02 14.63
C ALA A 195 9.79 -9.69 16.15
N SER A 196 10.93 -9.23 16.66
CA SER A 196 11.11 -8.79 18.05
C SER A 196 10.27 -7.56 18.42
N ARG A 197 9.76 -6.83 17.44
CA ARG A 197 8.90 -5.64 17.67
C ARG A 197 7.40 -5.95 17.71
N ARG A 198 7.00 -7.20 17.52
CA ARG A 198 5.59 -7.62 17.47
C ARG A 198 4.75 -7.00 18.61
N ASP A 199 5.21 -7.10 19.84
CA ASP A 199 4.45 -6.68 21.02
C ASP A 199 4.31 -5.14 21.13
N THR A 200 5.04 -4.38 20.31
CA THR A 200 4.99 -2.91 20.29
C THR A 200 4.16 -2.35 19.13
N LEU A 201 3.69 -3.21 18.24
CA LEU A 201 2.94 -2.77 17.06
C LEU A 201 1.47 -2.52 17.39
N PRO A 202 0.84 -1.52 16.73
CA PRO A 202 -0.60 -1.32 16.79
C PRO A 202 -1.37 -2.55 16.32
N ALA A 203 -2.56 -2.79 16.90
CA ALA A 203 -3.42 -3.91 16.52
C ALA A 203 -3.80 -3.91 15.04
N GLU A 204 -3.87 -2.74 14.41
CA GLU A 204 -4.15 -2.59 12.98
C GLU A 204 -3.01 -3.14 12.09
N VAL A 205 -1.76 -3.00 12.51
CA VAL A 205 -0.60 -3.58 11.81
C VAL A 205 -0.55 -5.09 12.03
N LEU A 206 -0.90 -5.56 13.22
CA LEU A 206 -0.98 -6.99 13.54
C LEU A 206 -2.15 -7.70 12.85
N ALA A 207 -3.09 -6.97 12.28
CA ALA A 207 -4.17 -7.52 11.46
C ALA A 207 -3.75 -7.82 10.01
N ASP A 208 -2.63 -7.28 9.56
CA ASP A 208 -2.01 -7.61 8.28
C ASP A 208 -1.30 -8.98 8.36
N PRO A 209 -1.09 -9.68 7.22
CA PRO A 209 -0.38 -10.95 7.21
C PRO A 209 1.05 -10.83 7.75
N GLU A 210 1.44 -11.76 8.62
CA GLU A 210 2.79 -11.75 9.20
C GLU A 210 3.89 -11.71 8.15
N ALA A 211 3.75 -12.47 7.07
CA ALA A 211 4.71 -12.51 5.97
C ALA A 211 4.84 -11.18 5.20
N ALA A 212 3.84 -10.31 5.30
CA ALA A 212 3.86 -8.98 4.67
C ALA A 212 4.36 -7.88 5.63
N VAL A 213 4.44 -8.16 6.93
CA VAL A 213 4.87 -7.20 7.96
C VAL A 213 6.28 -7.51 8.44
N PHE A 214 6.53 -8.78 8.81
CA PHE A 214 7.78 -9.15 9.47
C PHE A 214 8.83 -9.62 8.49
N GLY A 215 9.98 -8.97 8.54
CA GLY A 215 11.14 -9.28 7.74
C GLY A 215 12.43 -8.84 8.41
N ASP A 216 13.52 -9.02 7.71
CA ASP A 216 14.84 -8.61 8.15
C ASP A 216 15.61 -7.93 7.01
N ARG A 217 16.82 -7.48 7.33
CA ARG A 217 17.68 -6.79 6.37
C ARG A 217 18.05 -7.63 5.14
N ALA A 218 18.03 -8.95 5.25
CA ALA A 218 18.42 -9.84 4.14
C ALA A 218 17.51 -9.67 2.91
N ILE A 219 16.25 -9.25 3.10
CA ILE A 219 15.35 -8.97 1.99
C ILE A 219 15.89 -7.85 1.07
N TYR A 220 16.45 -6.80 1.66
CA TYR A 220 17.02 -5.68 0.89
C TYR A 220 18.29 -6.10 0.14
N GLU A 221 19.15 -6.93 0.77
CA GLU A 221 20.38 -7.44 0.13
C GLU A 221 20.04 -8.28 -1.09
N ARG A 222 19.04 -9.17 -0.98
CA ARG A 222 18.52 -9.95 -2.12
C ARG A 222 17.93 -9.06 -3.19
N LEU A 223 17.08 -8.11 -2.81
CA LEU A 223 16.42 -7.20 -3.73
C LEU A 223 17.42 -6.33 -4.50
N PHE A 224 18.46 -5.82 -3.84
CA PHE A 224 19.51 -5.06 -4.52
C PHE A 224 20.35 -5.93 -5.47
N ALA A 225 20.65 -7.17 -5.09
CA ALA A 225 21.35 -8.10 -5.98
C ALA A 225 20.53 -8.42 -7.23
N ASP A 226 19.25 -8.72 -7.06
CA ASP A 226 18.32 -8.96 -8.16
C ASP A 226 18.16 -7.70 -9.02
N ALA A 227 17.92 -6.54 -8.40
CA ALA A 227 17.76 -5.28 -9.13
C ALA A 227 19.02 -4.91 -9.94
N HIS A 228 20.20 -5.17 -9.40
CA HIS A 228 21.45 -4.91 -10.14
C HIS A 228 21.56 -5.77 -11.40
N ARG A 229 21.03 -6.98 -11.41
CA ARG A 229 21.01 -7.87 -12.58
C ARG A 229 19.95 -7.45 -13.61
N TRP A 230 18.75 -7.07 -13.16
CA TRP A 230 17.59 -6.88 -14.03
C TRP A 230 17.40 -5.46 -14.56
N LEU A 231 17.88 -4.44 -13.83
CA LEU A 231 17.84 -3.07 -14.31
C LEU A 231 18.76 -2.87 -15.51
N ARG A 232 18.37 -2.06 -16.47
CA ARG A 232 19.32 -1.54 -17.48
C ARG A 232 20.35 -0.59 -16.85
N HIS A 233 21.44 -0.31 -17.55
CA HIS A 233 22.35 0.78 -17.15
C HIS A 233 21.60 2.11 -17.00
N GLY A 234 21.81 2.80 -15.88
CA GLY A 234 21.11 4.01 -15.52
C GLY A 234 19.71 3.78 -14.94
N GLY A 235 19.24 2.53 -14.88
CA GLY A 235 17.96 2.15 -14.24
C GLY A 235 17.98 2.38 -12.74
N THR A 236 16.81 2.56 -12.14
CA THR A 236 16.64 2.95 -10.74
C THR A 236 16.05 1.82 -9.90
N VAL A 237 16.65 1.53 -8.74
CA VAL A 237 15.99 0.78 -7.66
C VAL A 237 15.45 1.75 -6.61
N ALA A 238 14.25 1.51 -6.11
CA ALA A 238 13.65 2.27 -5.01
C ALA A 238 12.95 1.33 -4.03
N VAL A 239 13.24 1.44 -2.73
CA VAL A 239 12.70 0.56 -1.70
C VAL A 239 12.15 1.35 -0.53
N GLU A 240 10.95 0.99 -0.06
CA GLU A 240 10.42 1.52 1.18
C GLU A 240 11.21 0.96 2.36
N ILE A 241 11.44 1.78 3.39
CA ILE A 241 12.22 1.45 4.57
C ILE A 241 11.51 1.86 5.85
N GLU A 242 11.89 1.26 6.96
CA GLU A 242 11.54 1.75 8.28
C GLU A 242 12.21 3.10 8.56
N ASP A 243 11.53 3.95 9.34
CA ASP A 243 12.12 5.18 9.90
C ASP A 243 13.47 4.90 10.58
N ALA A 244 14.45 5.78 10.36
CA ALA A 244 15.84 5.65 10.81
C ALA A 244 16.66 4.50 10.17
N ALA A 245 16.12 3.71 9.24
CA ALA A 245 16.87 2.68 8.53
C ALA A 245 17.68 3.24 7.33
N GLY A 246 17.45 4.50 6.95
CA GLY A 246 18.08 5.16 5.79
C GLY A 246 19.58 4.92 5.67
N PRO A 247 20.40 5.21 6.70
CA PRO A 247 21.87 5.02 6.60
C PRO A 247 22.28 3.56 6.33
N SER A 248 21.59 2.59 7.00
CA SER A 248 21.94 1.17 6.88
C SER A 248 21.57 0.58 5.52
N ILE A 249 20.40 0.98 4.99
CA ILE A 249 19.91 0.49 3.69
C ILE A 249 20.64 1.20 2.55
N SER A 250 20.99 2.49 2.70
CA SER A 250 21.85 3.18 1.74
C SER A 250 23.24 2.54 1.63
N ALA A 251 23.81 2.11 2.76
CA ALA A 251 25.08 1.38 2.75
C ALA A 251 24.95 0.03 2.03
N ALA A 252 23.83 -0.70 2.21
CA ALA A 252 23.56 -1.95 1.51
C ALA A 252 23.41 -1.74 -0.01
N ALA A 253 22.70 -0.70 -0.45
CA ALA A 253 22.58 -0.35 -1.87
C ALA A 253 23.94 -0.01 -2.48
N THR A 254 24.76 0.78 -1.78
CA THR A 254 26.12 1.13 -2.23
C THR A 254 27.01 -0.11 -2.31
N ALA A 255 26.95 -1.01 -1.33
CA ALA A 255 27.70 -2.27 -1.33
C ALA A 255 27.27 -3.20 -2.48
N ALA A 256 26.00 -3.14 -2.91
CA ALA A 256 25.51 -3.85 -4.09
C ALA A 256 25.88 -3.20 -5.42
N GLY A 257 26.65 -2.10 -5.42
CA GLY A 257 27.15 -1.44 -6.63
C GLY A 257 26.28 -0.29 -7.14
N PHE A 258 25.22 0.09 -6.46
CA PHE A 258 24.39 1.23 -6.85
C PHE A 258 25.10 2.57 -6.58
N THR A 259 24.89 3.54 -7.47
CA THR A 259 25.43 4.91 -7.41
C THR A 259 24.31 5.92 -7.21
N GLY A 260 24.64 7.16 -6.80
CA GLY A 260 23.63 8.20 -6.57
C GLY A 260 22.58 7.80 -5.53
N VAL A 261 23.01 7.02 -4.54
CA VAL A 261 22.10 6.55 -3.47
C VAL A 261 21.57 7.73 -2.68
N ALA A 262 20.27 7.81 -2.54
CA ALA A 262 19.55 8.88 -1.83
C ALA A 262 18.46 8.33 -0.91
N VAL A 263 18.23 9.06 0.19
CA VAL A 263 17.12 8.80 1.11
C VAL A 263 16.05 9.87 0.88
N HIS A 264 14.80 9.43 0.75
CA HIS A 264 13.64 10.30 0.52
C HIS A 264 12.74 10.26 1.75
N PRO A 265 12.50 11.42 2.39
CA PRO A 265 11.61 11.48 3.56
C PRO A 265 10.14 11.54 3.16
N ASP A 266 9.27 11.15 4.09
CA ASP A 266 7.83 11.41 4.02
C ASP A 266 7.51 12.87 4.39
N LEU A 267 6.22 13.25 4.33
CA LEU A 267 5.76 14.59 4.67
C LEU A 267 5.99 14.98 6.14
N ALA A 268 6.25 14.01 7.01
CA ALA A 268 6.63 14.22 8.41
C ALA A 268 8.14 14.34 8.61
N GLY A 269 8.93 14.26 7.53
CA GLY A 269 10.39 14.34 7.55
C GLY A 269 11.08 13.05 8.03
N ARG A 270 10.37 11.92 8.06
CA ARG A 270 10.95 10.61 8.43
C ARG A 270 11.46 9.90 7.18
N ASP A 271 12.60 9.22 7.31
CA ASP A 271 13.15 8.41 6.23
C ASP A 271 12.09 7.39 5.75
N ARG A 272 11.86 7.34 4.42
CA ARG A 272 10.81 6.46 3.90
C ARG A 272 11.22 5.63 2.70
N VAL A 273 12.03 6.15 1.82
CA VAL A 273 12.48 5.44 0.62
C VAL A 273 13.99 5.61 0.44
N VAL A 274 14.69 4.53 0.13
CA VAL A 274 16.05 4.55 -0.39
C VAL A 274 16.00 4.26 -1.88
N SER A 275 16.66 5.09 -2.68
CA SER A 275 16.83 4.86 -4.11
C SER A 275 18.30 4.83 -4.51
N GLY A 276 18.61 4.15 -5.62
CA GLY A 276 19.95 4.12 -6.22
C GLY A 276 19.87 3.83 -7.71
N ARG A 277 20.90 4.17 -8.44
CA ARG A 277 21.01 3.92 -9.89
C ARG A 277 22.04 2.83 -10.18
N ARG A 278 21.70 1.92 -11.07
CA ARG A 278 22.65 0.98 -11.65
C ARG A 278 23.64 1.78 -12.53
N PRO A 279 24.97 1.69 -12.31
CA PRO A 279 25.97 2.42 -13.09
C PRO A 279 26.00 2.03 -14.56
#